data_322a61a62512cf1b352b060b2a43c6de
#
_entry.id   322a61a62512cf1b352b060b2a43c6de
#
_cell.length_a   1.000
_cell.length_b   1.000
_cell.length_c   1.000
_cell.angle_alpha   90.00
_cell.angle_beta   90.00
_cell.angle_gamma   90.00
#
_symmetry.space_group_name_H-M   'P 1'
#
loop_
_entity.id
_entity.type
_entity.pdbx_description
1 polymer ?
#
loop_
_entity_poly.entity_id
_entity_poly.type
_entity_poly.pdbx_seq_one_letter_code
_entity_poly.pdbx_strand_id
1 'polypeptide(L)'
;MSEQTLNYLQEKVAHANQQGQVIRITGSGTKDWFGNKLQGEALSTKEYSGILSYQPDELVITVKSGTSLKEVEEALAEKNQQFAFEPPHYGEGATIGGMVASGLAGPGRVSAGGLRDFVLGVKIMNGQGQIMNFGGTVMKNVAGYDVSRLLPSSMGTLALLLDVSLKVLPKAAATATVSVAMEQSKAIHLMNLLASQPWPLNASAWVGENAGTLYLRLSGAKAAVQSATSAFAKTYGMQTMDADEATVFWKSIREQTHSWFISSDQTALWRLALPSTTAALDLGGETLIEWHGGQRWHRGSLDPKAIKALAQSLGGHASVFRAKEKSEQMLSSLKDHPLTAALVVIEERLRKSFDPKGVFATGRLI
;
A
#
# COMPACT_ATOMS: atom_id res chain seq x y z
N MET A 1 23.78 10.59 -18.43
CA MET A 1 23.34 9.39 -17.69
C MET A 1 21.82 9.13 -17.81
N SER A 2 20.95 10.06 -17.49
CA SER A 2 19.48 9.82 -17.52
C SER A 2 18.90 9.45 -18.89
N GLU A 3 19.35 10.09 -19.96
CA GLU A 3 18.90 9.82 -21.33
C GLU A 3 19.40 8.46 -21.85
N GLN A 4 20.64 8.14 -21.55
CA GLN A 4 21.21 6.81 -21.89
C GLN A 4 20.46 5.67 -21.19
N THR A 5 20.10 5.86 -19.91
CA THR A 5 19.32 4.87 -19.17
C THR A 5 17.90 4.72 -19.76
N LEU A 6 17.27 5.85 -20.13
CA LEU A 6 15.95 5.80 -20.77
C LEU A 6 15.99 5.05 -22.10
N ASN A 7 16.99 5.35 -22.95
CA ASN A 7 17.19 4.68 -24.22
C ASN A 7 17.42 3.17 -24.02
N TYR A 8 18.25 2.78 -23.06
CA TYR A 8 18.46 1.38 -22.70
C TYR A 8 17.17 0.67 -22.31
N LEU A 9 16.34 1.29 -21.44
CA LEU A 9 15.06 0.72 -21.05
C LEU A 9 14.14 0.56 -22.27
N GLN A 10 14.10 1.55 -23.14
CA GLN A 10 13.29 1.53 -24.37
C GLN A 10 13.73 0.45 -25.35
N GLU A 11 15.02 0.30 -25.57
CA GLU A 11 15.58 -0.76 -26.43
C GLU A 11 15.24 -2.15 -25.88
N LYS A 12 15.37 -2.36 -24.57
CA LYS A 12 15.00 -3.64 -23.91
C LYS A 12 13.52 -3.99 -24.09
N VAL A 13 12.62 -3.04 -23.86
CA VAL A 13 11.18 -3.25 -24.01
C VAL A 13 10.84 -3.49 -25.50
N ALA A 14 11.38 -2.70 -26.42
CA ALA A 14 11.15 -2.86 -27.84
C ALA A 14 11.66 -4.21 -28.35
N HIS A 15 12.84 -4.64 -27.92
CA HIS A 15 13.40 -5.95 -28.25
C HIS A 15 12.50 -7.09 -27.75
N ALA A 16 12.09 -7.05 -26.48
CA ALA A 16 11.19 -8.05 -25.92
C ALA A 16 9.85 -8.10 -26.66
N ASN A 17 9.29 -6.94 -27.02
CA ASN A 17 8.07 -6.86 -27.85
C ASN A 17 8.25 -7.50 -29.25
N GLN A 18 9.42 -7.37 -29.86
CA GLN A 18 9.73 -7.99 -31.14
C GLN A 18 9.88 -9.51 -31.01
N GLN A 19 10.53 -9.97 -29.95
CA GLN A 19 10.84 -11.39 -29.72
C GLN A 19 9.72 -12.16 -29.00
N GLY A 20 8.64 -11.50 -28.58
CA GLY A 20 7.58 -12.13 -27.76
C GLY A 20 8.07 -12.56 -26.37
N GLN A 21 9.05 -11.86 -25.81
CA GLN A 21 9.62 -12.18 -24.50
C GLN A 21 8.93 -11.40 -23.38
N VAL A 22 8.84 -12.03 -22.20
CA VAL A 22 8.30 -11.40 -21.01
C VAL A 22 9.41 -10.72 -20.22
N ILE A 23 9.18 -9.48 -19.84
CA ILE A 23 10.04 -8.68 -18.96
C ILE A 23 9.37 -8.50 -17.61
N ARG A 24 10.15 -8.69 -16.55
CA ARG A 24 9.79 -8.37 -15.18
C ARG A 24 10.44 -7.06 -14.76
N ILE A 25 9.63 -6.01 -14.63
CA ILE A 25 10.10 -4.72 -14.14
C ILE A 25 10.46 -4.85 -12.66
N THR A 26 11.65 -4.40 -12.26
CA THR A 26 12.09 -4.46 -10.87
C THR A 26 12.78 -3.16 -10.45
N GLY A 27 12.50 -2.71 -9.21
CA GLY A 27 13.31 -1.73 -8.51
C GLY A 27 14.37 -2.47 -7.67
N SER A 28 14.22 -2.46 -6.35
CA SER A 28 15.10 -3.19 -5.42
C SER A 28 14.66 -4.62 -5.09
N GLY A 29 13.49 -5.05 -5.56
CA GLY A 29 12.96 -6.38 -5.27
C GLY A 29 12.36 -6.55 -3.86
N THR A 30 12.28 -5.50 -3.03
CA THR A 30 11.78 -5.61 -1.64
C THR A 30 10.34 -6.14 -1.53
N LYS A 31 9.61 -6.19 -2.63
CA LYS A 31 8.23 -6.69 -2.72
C LYS A 31 8.05 -7.84 -3.72
N ASP A 32 9.14 -8.53 -4.09
CA ASP A 32 9.10 -9.65 -5.05
C ASP A 32 8.34 -10.87 -4.51
N TRP A 33 8.23 -10.98 -3.21
CA TRP A 33 7.43 -11.98 -2.52
C TRP A 33 5.91 -11.77 -2.67
N PHE A 34 5.44 -10.56 -3.05
CA PHE A 34 4.02 -10.24 -3.17
C PHE A 34 3.45 -10.72 -4.52
N GLY A 35 2.24 -11.28 -4.52
CA GLY A 35 1.61 -11.84 -5.72
C GLY A 35 2.10 -13.26 -6.07
N ASN A 36 1.87 -13.69 -7.30
CA ASN A 36 2.28 -15.00 -7.81
C ASN A 36 3.77 -15.08 -8.09
N LYS A 37 4.27 -16.30 -8.42
CA LYS A 37 5.65 -16.50 -8.87
C LYS A 37 5.91 -15.69 -10.13
N LEU A 38 6.97 -14.89 -10.08
CA LEU A 38 7.35 -13.99 -11.15
C LEU A 38 7.95 -14.75 -12.32
N GLN A 39 7.54 -14.40 -13.54
CA GLN A 39 8.09 -14.87 -14.80
C GLN A 39 8.78 -13.72 -15.53
N GLY A 40 9.64 -14.04 -16.47
CA GLY A 40 10.33 -13.09 -17.33
C GLY A 40 11.71 -12.64 -16.85
N GLU A 41 12.49 -12.08 -17.78
CA GLU A 41 13.79 -11.49 -17.52
C GLU A 41 13.65 -10.20 -16.70
N ALA A 42 14.51 -10.02 -15.70
CA ALA A 42 14.47 -8.83 -14.87
C ALA A 42 15.01 -7.60 -15.60
N LEU A 43 14.21 -6.52 -15.66
CA LEU A 43 14.61 -5.21 -16.14
C LEU A 43 14.62 -4.23 -14.96
N SER A 44 15.82 -3.83 -14.53
CA SER A 44 15.98 -2.91 -13.40
C SER A 44 15.76 -1.46 -13.82
N THR A 45 14.98 -0.74 -13.00
CA THR A 45 14.79 0.71 -13.15
C THR A 45 15.67 1.54 -12.23
N LYS A 46 16.52 0.92 -11.38
CA LYS A 46 17.31 1.61 -10.36
C LYS A 46 18.17 2.74 -10.90
N GLU A 47 18.79 2.55 -12.05
CA GLU A 47 19.64 3.54 -12.67
C GLU A 47 18.84 4.76 -13.22
N TYR A 48 17.53 4.60 -13.38
CA TYR A 48 16.64 5.69 -13.78
C TYR A 48 16.12 6.42 -12.55
N SER A 49 16.99 7.17 -11.87
CA SER A 49 16.77 7.78 -10.57
C SER A 49 16.97 9.29 -10.55
N GLY A 50 16.48 9.95 -9.51
CA GLY A 50 16.60 11.37 -9.20
C GLY A 50 15.27 12.08 -9.07
N ILE A 51 15.24 13.13 -8.25
CA ILE A 51 14.12 14.06 -8.10
C ILE A 51 14.16 15.02 -9.29
N LEU A 52 13.08 15.07 -10.08
CA LEU A 52 12.96 15.93 -11.26
C LEU A 52 12.50 17.34 -10.89
N SER A 53 11.58 17.45 -9.95
CA SER A 53 11.04 18.70 -9.46
C SER A 53 10.46 18.50 -8.06
N TYR A 54 10.68 19.46 -7.19
CA TYR A 54 10.01 19.52 -5.91
C TYR A 54 9.56 20.96 -5.64
N GLN A 55 8.26 21.13 -5.47
CA GLN A 55 7.61 22.41 -5.21
C GLN A 55 6.89 22.34 -3.86
N PRO A 56 7.59 22.61 -2.74
CA PRO A 56 7.03 22.46 -1.40
C PRO A 56 5.77 23.30 -1.15
N ASP A 57 5.70 24.52 -1.70
CA ASP A 57 4.56 25.41 -1.53
C ASP A 57 3.29 24.90 -2.26
N GLU A 58 3.50 24.18 -3.36
CA GLU A 58 2.42 23.53 -4.14
C GLU A 58 2.13 22.09 -3.65
N LEU A 59 2.89 21.60 -2.68
CA LEU A 59 2.77 20.24 -2.14
C LEU A 59 2.90 19.15 -3.21
N VAL A 60 3.81 19.32 -4.17
CA VAL A 60 4.03 18.41 -5.28
C VAL A 60 5.49 18.06 -5.46
N ILE A 61 5.77 16.78 -5.62
CA ILE A 61 7.09 16.26 -6.00
C ILE A 61 6.98 15.38 -7.23
N THR A 62 7.90 15.54 -8.20
CA THR A 62 8.00 14.68 -9.38
C THR A 62 9.34 13.95 -9.35
N VAL A 63 9.28 12.64 -9.45
CA VAL A 63 10.41 11.74 -9.16
C VAL A 63 10.49 10.66 -10.23
N LYS A 64 11.70 10.28 -10.61
CA LYS A 64 11.95 9.08 -11.44
C LYS A 64 11.70 7.80 -10.66
N SER A 65 11.22 6.77 -11.33
CA SER A 65 10.76 5.53 -10.70
C SER A 65 11.85 4.75 -9.96
N GLY A 66 13.10 4.85 -10.37
CA GLY A 66 14.24 4.18 -9.73
C GLY A 66 14.76 4.89 -8.47
N THR A 67 14.30 6.11 -8.17
CA THR A 67 14.74 6.86 -7.00
C THR A 67 14.39 6.13 -5.72
N SER A 68 15.31 6.14 -4.76
CA SER A 68 15.08 5.54 -3.43
C SER A 68 13.92 6.24 -2.72
N LEU A 69 13.00 5.44 -2.15
CA LEU A 69 11.92 5.96 -1.32
C LEU A 69 12.46 6.73 -0.11
N LYS A 70 13.56 6.25 0.48
CA LYS A 70 14.24 6.91 1.60
C LYS A 70 14.76 8.30 1.22
N GLU A 71 15.43 8.43 0.07
CA GLU A 71 15.94 9.71 -0.46
C GLU A 71 14.80 10.74 -0.60
N VAL A 72 13.65 10.31 -1.11
CA VAL A 72 12.49 11.20 -1.27
C VAL A 72 11.89 11.57 0.09
N GLU A 73 11.75 10.61 1.02
CA GLU A 73 11.26 10.88 2.37
C GLU A 73 12.19 11.85 3.14
N GLU A 74 13.51 11.76 2.95
CA GLU A 74 14.48 12.70 3.51
C GLU A 74 14.30 14.12 2.93
N ALA A 75 14.18 14.24 1.60
CA ALA A 75 13.92 15.52 0.95
C ALA A 75 12.59 16.17 1.41
N LEU A 76 11.53 15.35 1.58
CA LEU A 76 10.27 15.82 2.13
C LEU A 76 10.40 16.28 3.59
N ALA A 77 11.16 15.53 4.40
CA ALA A 77 11.36 15.84 5.82
C ALA A 77 12.08 17.18 6.04
N GLU A 78 13.04 17.56 5.18
CA GLU A 78 13.70 18.87 5.19
C GLU A 78 12.71 20.04 5.06
N LYS A 79 11.57 19.81 4.40
CA LYS A 79 10.49 20.78 4.21
C LYS A 79 9.30 20.55 5.15
N ASN A 80 9.48 19.73 6.20
CA ASN A 80 8.43 19.33 7.13
C ASN A 80 7.20 18.72 6.44
N GLN A 81 7.43 17.96 5.37
CA GLN A 81 6.40 17.26 4.58
C GLN A 81 6.58 15.74 4.65
N GLN A 82 5.60 15.01 4.16
CA GLN A 82 5.57 13.54 4.21
C GLN A 82 4.61 12.93 3.19
N PHE A 83 4.77 11.64 2.92
CA PHE A 83 3.75 10.80 2.32
C PHE A 83 2.73 10.37 3.39
N ALA A 84 1.56 11.00 3.41
CA ALA A 84 0.56 10.76 4.45
C ALA A 84 -0.07 9.36 4.41
N PHE A 85 0.03 8.64 3.28
CA PHE A 85 -0.39 7.25 3.15
C PHE A 85 0.63 6.24 3.71
N GLU A 86 1.78 6.70 4.19
CA GLU A 86 2.81 5.93 4.89
C GLU A 86 3.24 4.66 4.13
N PRO A 87 3.90 4.78 2.98
CA PRO A 87 4.28 3.63 2.17
C PRO A 87 5.26 2.72 2.91
N PRO A 88 5.04 1.38 2.95
CA PRO A 88 6.01 0.47 3.53
C PRO A 88 7.21 0.26 2.60
N HIS A 89 8.39 0.17 3.20
CA HIS A 89 9.64 -0.13 2.50
C HIS A 89 9.80 -1.64 2.28
N TYR A 90 9.58 -2.43 3.32
CA TYR A 90 9.84 -3.87 3.40
C TYR A 90 11.28 -4.24 3.07
N GLY A 91 12.23 -3.39 3.42
CA GLY A 91 13.66 -3.60 3.22
C GLY A 91 14.37 -2.37 2.66
N GLU A 92 15.69 -2.46 2.59
CA GLU A 92 16.53 -1.38 2.10
C GLU A 92 16.40 -1.19 0.58
N GLY A 93 16.56 0.05 0.14
CA GLY A 93 16.58 0.42 -1.26
C GLY A 93 15.23 0.37 -1.97
N ALA A 94 14.10 0.33 -1.24
CA ALA A 94 12.78 0.48 -1.83
C ALA A 94 12.72 1.70 -2.76
N THR A 95 12.11 1.55 -3.95
CA THR A 95 12.05 2.61 -4.97
C THR A 95 10.66 3.21 -5.08
N ILE A 96 10.57 4.45 -5.59
CA ILE A 96 9.32 5.13 -5.88
C ILE A 96 8.47 4.32 -6.87
N GLY A 97 9.05 3.78 -7.93
CA GLY A 97 8.33 2.93 -8.88
C GLY A 97 7.75 1.67 -8.23
N GLY A 98 8.53 1.02 -7.34
CA GLY A 98 8.07 -0.14 -6.57
C GLY A 98 6.97 0.22 -5.56
N MET A 99 7.05 1.39 -4.93
CA MET A 99 6.02 1.95 -4.06
C MET A 99 4.72 2.13 -4.84
N VAL A 100 4.75 2.82 -5.97
CA VAL A 100 3.57 3.09 -6.80
C VAL A 100 3.00 1.80 -7.36
N ALA A 101 3.83 0.95 -7.95
CA ALA A 101 3.39 -0.31 -8.53
C ALA A 101 2.71 -1.23 -7.51
N SER A 102 3.18 -1.28 -6.27
CA SER A 102 2.56 -2.08 -5.22
C SER A 102 1.29 -1.46 -4.65
N GLY A 103 1.18 -0.13 -4.62
CA GLY A 103 0.03 0.58 -4.05
C GLY A 103 -0.22 0.34 -2.56
N LEU A 104 0.78 -0.21 -1.85
CA LEU A 104 0.68 -0.51 -0.44
C LEU A 104 0.78 0.77 0.40
N ALA A 105 0.08 0.78 1.50
CA ALA A 105 0.01 1.91 2.42
C ALA A 105 0.01 1.42 3.88
N GLY A 106 0.47 2.25 4.77
CA GLY A 106 0.56 1.98 6.20
C GLY A 106 -0.68 2.40 7.00
N PRO A 107 -0.53 2.52 8.33
CA PRO A 107 -1.65 2.77 9.26
C PRO A 107 -2.43 4.05 8.98
N GLY A 108 -1.77 5.12 8.51
CA GLY A 108 -2.41 6.41 8.23
C GLY A 108 -3.34 6.44 7.02
N ARG A 109 -3.35 5.38 6.20
CA ARG A 109 -4.18 5.31 4.98
C ARG A 109 -5.66 5.56 5.24
N VAL A 110 -6.18 5.08 6.36
CA VAL A 110 -7.61 5.20 6.67
C VAL A 110 -8.08 6.66 6.78
N SER A 111 -7.19 7.55 7.22
CA SER A 111 -7.50 8.99 7.38
C SER A 111 -7.04 9.83 6.20
N ALA A 112 -5.90 9.46 5.61
CA ALA A 112 -5.27 10.25 4.56
C ALA A 112 -5.72 9.89 3.14
N GLY A 113 -6.23 8.68 2.94
CA GLY A 113 -6.41 8.07 1.64
C GLY A 113 -5.26 7.15 1.24
N GLY A 114 -5.42 6.41 0.14
CA GLY A 114 -4.39 5.52 -0.37
C GLY A 114 -3.47 6.21 -1.38
N LEU A 115 -2.37 5.57 -1.73
CA LEU A 115 -1.41 6.08 -2.73
C LEU A 115 -2.09 6.59 -4.02
N ARG A 116 -3.12 5.88 -4.50
CA ARG A 116 -3.89 6.28 -5.69
C ARG A 116 -4.45 7.70 -5.62
N ASP A 117 -4.78 8.16 -4.42
CA ASP A 117 -5.35 9.50 -4.20
C ASP A 117 -4.28 10.61 -4.23
N PHE A 118 -3.00 10.21 -4.18
CA PHE A 118 -1.85 11.10 -4.18
C PHE A 118 -1.11 11.16 -5.53
N VAL A 119 -1.40 10.26 -6.47
CA VAL A 119 -0.81 10.31 -7.82
C VAL A 119 -1.52 11.38 -8.65
N LEU A 120 -0.76 12.39 -9.08
CA LEU A 120 -1.24 13.49 -9.92
C LEU A 120 -0.97 13.24 -11.40
N GLY A 121 0.15 12.62 -11.72
CA GLY A 121 0.53 12.31 -13.08
C GLY A 121 1.62 11.26 -13.15
N VAL A 122 1.73 10.62 -14.30
CA VAL A 122 2.74 9.61 -14.58
C VAL A 122 3.28 9.75 -16.01
N LYS A 123 4.56 9.46 -16.16
CA LYS A 123 5.20 9.15 -17.44
C LYS A 123 5.49 7.66 -17.45
N ILE A 124 5.03 6.98 -18.48
CA ILE A 124 5.16 5.53 -18.60
C ILE A 124 5.74 5.13 -19.94
N MET A 125 6.22 3.89 -20.01
CA MET A 125 6.53 3.20 -21.26
C MET A 125 5.63 1.98 -21.38
N ASN A 126 4.86 1.88 -22.48
CA ASN A 126 3.99 0.76 -22.75
C ASN A 126 4.75 -0.48 -23.25
N GLY A 127 4.07 -1.62 -23.45
CA GLY A 127 4.68 -2.85 -23.95
C GLY A 127 5.26 -2.77 -25.36
N GLN A 128 5.00 -1.68 -26.11
CA GLN A 128 5.56 -1.42 -27.43
C GLN A 128 6.80 -0.50 -27.39
N GLY A 129 7.23 -0.07 -26.18
CA GLY A 129 8.35 0.87 -26.00
C GLY A 129 7.96 2.33 -26.26
N GLN A 130 6.67 2.64 -26.37
CA GLN A 130 6.20 4.01 -26.57
C GLN A 130 6.07 4.74 -25.22
N ILE A 131 6.57 5.96 -25.16
CA ILE A 131 6.50 6.80 -23.98
C ILE A 131 5.22 7.62 -24.02
N MET A 132 4.48 7.61 -22.91
CA MET A 132 3.19 8.27 -22.77
C MET A 132 3.15 9.04 -21.46
N ASN A 133 2.45 10.20 -21.45
CA ASN A 133 2.24 11.01 -20.25
C ASN A 133 0.73 11.09 -19.94
N PHE A 134 0.39 10.91 -18.68
CA PHE A 134 -1.00 10.99 -18.20
C PHE A 134 -1.06 11.84 -16.93
N GLY A 135 -2.09 12.69 -16.81
CA GLY A 135 -2.20 13.63 -15.71
C GLY A 135 -1.19 14.79 -15.83
N GLY A 136 -0.80 15.36 -14.71
CA GLY A 136 0.11 16.51 -14.65
C GLY A 136 0.70 16.70 -13.26
N THR A 137 1.01 17.95 -12.93
CA THR A 137 1.51 18.35 -11.61
C THR A 137 0.48 19.16 -10.81
N VAL A 138 -0.73 19.33 -11.33
CA VAL A 138 -1.79 20.11 -10.69
C VAL A 138 -2.82 19.23 -10.01
N MET A 139 -3.32 19.68 -8.85
CA MET A 139 -4.28 18.91 -8.05
C MET A 139 -5.64 18.72 -8.73
N LYS A 140 -6.01 19.60 -9.69
CA LYS A 140 -7.26 19.53 -10.42
C LYS A 140 -6.99 19.32 -11.90
N ASN A 141 -7.01 18.06 -12.34
CA ASN A 141 -7.04 17.73 -13.75
C ASN A 141 -8.48 17.88 -14.26
N VAL A 142 -8.70 18.80 -15.20
CA VAL A 142 -10.03 19.06 -15.78
C VAL A 142 -10.16 18.56 -17.22
N ALA A 143 -9.07 18.01 -17.79
CA ALA A 143 -9.04 17.53 -19.17
C ALA A 143 -8.55 16.08 -19.24
N GLY A 144 -9.32 15.24 -19.90
CA GLY A 144 -8.96 13.85 -20.18
C GLY A 144 -9.33 12.85 -19.09
N TYR A 145 -9.10 11.57 -19.40
CA TYR A 145 -9.30 10.46 -18.46
C TYR A 145 -8.17 10.40 -17.44
N ASP A 146 -8.49 10.05 -16.20
CA ASP A 146 -7.53 9.92 -15.11
C ASP A 146 -6.82 8.54 -15.16
N VAL A 147 -6.02 8.37 -16.22
CA VAL A 147 -5.26 7.14 -16.47
C VAL A 147 -4.13 6.97 -15.44
N SER A 148 -3.61 8.08 -14.90
CA SER A 148 -2.51 8.04 -13.92
C SER A 148 -2.85 7.17 -12.70
N ARG A 149 -4.12 7.14 -12.29
CA ARG A 149 -4.60 6.32 -11.15
C ARG A 149 -4.81 4.84 -11.45
N LEU A 150 -4.53 4.38 -12.67
CA LEU A 150 -4.54 2.95 -12.99
C LEU A 150 -3.21 2.26 -12.65
N LEU A 151 -2.12 3.03 -12.55
CA LEU A 151 -0.79 2.50 -12.32
C LEU A 151 -0.53 2.06 -10.85
N PRO A 152 -1.04 2.75 -9.81
CA PRO A 152 -0.99 2.25 -8.45
C PRO A 152 -1.65 0.86 -8.33
N SER A 153 -0.95 -0.06 -7.68
CA SER A 153 -1.35 -1.47 -7.49
C SER A 153 -1.31 -2.34 -8.76
N SER A 154 -0.80 -1.83 -9.89
CA SER A 154 -0.64 -2.61 -11.12
C SER A 154 0.49 -3.65 -11.05
N MET A 155 1.34 -3.58 -10.05
CA MET A 155 2.51 -4.45 -9.85
C MET A 155 3.44 -4.54 -11.08
N GLY A 156 3.45 -3.48 -11.93
CA GLY A 156 4.24 -3.41 -13.15
C GLY A 156 3.71 -4.28 -14.30
N THR A 157 2.45 -4.72 -14.24
CA THR A 157 1.84 -5.58 -15.28
C THR A 157 1.12 -4.79 -16.37
N LEU A 158 0.99 -3.47 -16.23
CA LEU A 158 0.38 -2.59 -17.24
C LEU A 158 1.44 -1.88 -18.08
N ALA A 159 2.43 -1.28 -17.43
CA ALA A 159 3.44 -0.46 -18.06
C ALA A 159 4.66 -0.30 -17.15
N LEU A 160 5.81 0.09 -17.74
CA LEU A 160 6.98 0.52 -17.01
C LEU A 160 6.80 1.98 -16.61
N LEU A 161 6.77 2.25 -15.28
CA LEU A 161 6.76 3.59 -14.74
C LEU A 161 8.12 4.26 -14.96
N LEU A 162 8.13 5.45 -15.54
CA LEU A 162 9.29 6.30 -15.70
C LEU A 162 9.29 7.40 -14.64
N ASP A 163 8.38 8.36 -14.73
CA ASP A 163 8.28 9.47 -13.79
C ASP A 163 6.92 9.43 -13.09
N VAL A 164 6.87 9.90 -11.85
CA VAL A 164 5.63 10.02 -11.06
C VAL A 164 5.58 11.38 -10.39
N SER A 165 4.47 12.09 -10.58
CA SER A 165 4.13 13.30 -9.84
C SER A 165 3.21 12.94 -8.68
N LEU A 166 3.63 13.25 -7.46
CA LEU A 166 2.95 12.88 -6.23
C LEU A 166 2.58 14.13 -5.43
N LYS A 167 1.34 14.15 -4.94
CA LYS A 167 0.94 15.06 -3.88
C LYS A 167 1.62 14.65 -2.58
N VAL A 168 2.07 15.62 -1.82
CA VAL A 168 2.61 15.45 -0.47
C VAL A 168 1.82 16.28 0.53
N LEU A 169 1.95 16.01 1.83
CA LEU A 169 1.27 16.79 2.86
C LEU A 169 2.27 17.27 3.91
N PRO A 170 2.00 18.41 4.56
CA PRO A 170 2.76 18.83 5.73
C PRO A 170 2.66 17.78 6.84
N LYS A 171 3.71 17.64 7.64
CA LYS A 171 3.64 16.88 8.88
C LYS A 171 2.69 17.57 9.86
N ALA A 172 1.96 16.80 10.63
CA ALA A 172 1.08 17.34 11.65
C ALA A 172 1.87 18.07 12.75
N ALA A 173 1.28 19.12 13.32
CA ALA A 173 1.90 19.93 14.39
C ALA A 173 2.05 19.14 15.71
N ALA A 174 1.23 18.11 15.93
CA ALA A 174 1.33 17.22 17.07
C ALA A 174 0.83 15.81 16.69
N THR A 175 1.41 14.80 17.34
CA THR A 175 0.97 13.41 17.28
C THR A 175 1.06 12.81 18.67
N ALA A 176 0.06 12.02 19.07
CA ALA A 176 0.06 11.24 20.30
C ALA A 176 -0.54 9.86 20.03
N THR A 177 -0.08 8.85 20.76
CA THR A 177 -0.68 7.52 20.73
C THR A 177 -1.24 7.21 22.12
N VAL A 178 -2.48 6.72 22.14
CA VAL A 178 -3.12 6.25 23.36
C VAL A 178 -3.47 4.77 23.20
N SER A 179 -3.48 4.02 24.32
CA SER A 179 -3.76 2.59 24.30
C SER A 179 -4.64 2.17 25.47
N VAL A 180 -5.39 1.08 25.30
CA VAL A 180 -6.21 0.47 26.33
C VAL A 180 -6.42 -1.01 26.03
N ALA A 181 -6.40 -1.84 27.07
CA ALA A 181 -6.70 -3.28 26.96
C ALA A 181 -8.24 -3.45 26.83
N MET A 182 -8.68 -4.22 25.81
CA MET A 182 -10.11 -4.54 25.64
C MET A 182 -10.31 -5.74 24.70
N GLU A 183 -11.54 -6.27 24.73
CA GLU A 183 -11.99 -7.31 23.82
C GLU A 183 -12.06 -6.82 22.37
N GLN A 184 -11.87 -7.73 21.41
CA GLN A 184 -11.89 -7.44 19.97
C GLN A 184 -13.18 -6.72 19.52
N SER A 185 -14.34 -7.24 19.95
CA SER A 185 -15.65 -6.67 19.60
C SER A 185 -15.83 -5.22 20.08
N LYS A 186 -15.39 -4.94 21.31
CA LYS A 186 -15.42 -3.59 21.90
C LYS A 186 -14.45 -2.66 21.18
N ALA A 187 -13.26 -3.18 20.80
CA ALA A 187 -12.28 -2.39 20.06
C ALA A 187 -12.80 -1.96 18.67
N ILE A 188 -13.41 -2.89 17.93
CA ILE A 188 -14.01 -2.57 16.61
C ILE A 188 -15.11 -1.52 16.76
N HIS A 189 -16.01 -1.70 17.74
CA HIS A 189 -17.07 -0.74 18.00
C HIS A 189 -16.50 0.65 18.34
N LEU A 190 -15.51 0.71 19.25
CA LEU A 190 -14.92 1.98 19.68
C LEU A 190 -14.14 2.66 18.56
N MET A 191 -13.39 1.92 17.73
CA MET A 191 -12.72 2.49 16.55
C MET A 191 -13.71 3.18 15.61
N ASN A 192 -14.82 2.53 15.30
CA ASN A 192 -15.86 3.09 14.43
C ASN A 192 -16.60 4.27 15.08
N LEU A 193 -16.91 4.19 16.36
CA LEU A 193 -17.53 5.28 17.12
C LEU A 193 -16.64 6.53 17.07
N LEU A 194 -15.35 6.40 17.38
CA LEU A 194 -14.42 7.53 17.39
C LEU A 194 -14.14 8.06 15.99
N ALA A 195 -14.09 7.20 14.98
CA ALA A 195 -13.92 7.60 13.58
C ALA A 195 -15.13 8.38 13.02
N SER A 196 -16.31 8.22 13.60
CA SER A 196 -17.53 8.98 13.23
C SER A 196 -17.61 10.36 13.90
N GLN A 197 -16.68 10.68 14.78
CA GLN A 197 -16.64 11.93 15.54
C GLN A 197 -15.49 12.83 15.06
N PRO A 198 -15.51 14.13 15.31
CA PRO A 198 -14.51 15.08 14.84
C PRO A 198 -13.19 15.05 15.65
N TRP A 199 -12.75 13.84 16.03
CA TRP A 199 -11.46 13.64 16.66
C TRP A 199 -10.32 13.65 15.63
N PRO A 200 -9.12 14.08 16.00
CA PRO A 200 -7.96 14.01 15.11
C PRO A 200 -7.40 12.57 15.02
N LEU A 201 -8.27 11.60 14.81
CA LEU A 201 -7.93 10.18 14.72
C LEU A 201 -7.26 9.90 13.38
N ASN A 202 -6.00 9.47 13.43
CA ASN A 202 -5.18 9.27 12.24
C ASN A 202 -5.00 7.79 11.89
N ALA A 203 -4.80 6.93 12.90
CA ALA A 203 -4.63 5.51 12.72
C ALA A 203 -5.16 4.73 13.91
N SER A 204 -5.47 3.46 13.71
CA SER A 204 -5.84 2.52 14.77
C SER A 204 -5.21 1.16 14.52
N ALA A 205 -4.86 0.47 15.60
CA ALA A 205 -4.47 -0.93 15.58
C ALA A 205 -5.01 -1.63 16.82
N TRP A 206 -5.52 -2.84 16.67
CA TRP A 206 -5.84 -3.73 17.77
C TRP A 206 -5.07 -5.03 17.59
N VAL A 207 -4.41 -5.51 18.64
CA VAL A 207 -3.58 -6.70 18.61
C VAL A 207 -3.98 -7.63 19.75
N GLY A 208 -4.37 -8.84 19.44
CA GLY A 208 -4.76 -9.84 20.42
C GLY A 208 -5.51 -11.02 19.80
N GLU A 209 -6.14 -11.82 20.64
CA GLU A 209 -7.04 -12.90 20.26
C GLU A 209 -8.47 -12.54 20.65
N ASN A 210 -8.96 -12.98 21.80
CA ASN A 210 -10.26 -12.56 22.36
C ASN A 210 -10.15 -11.24 23.13
N ALA A 211 -9.07 -11.08 23.90
CA ALA A 211 -8.67 -9.85 24.56
C ALA A 211 -7.31 -9.40 24.00
N GLY A 212 -7.12 -8.10 23.90
CA GLY A 212 -5.91 -7.52 23.35
C GLY A 212 -5.77 -6.06 23.70
N THR A 213 -4.93 -5.34 22.99
CA THR A 213 -4.71 -3.91 23.21
C THR A 213 -5.11 -3.12 21.97
N LEU A 214 -5.96 -2.12 22.17
CA LEU A 214 -6.29 -1.11 21.18
C LEU A 214 -5.30 0.05 21.29
N TYR A 215 -4.72 0.42 20.15
CA TYR A 215 -3.86 1.58 19.96
C TYR A 215 -4.53 2.57 19.02
N LEU A 216 -4.60 3.83 19.41
CA LEU A 216 -5.13 4.91 18.60
C LEU A 216 -4.09 6.00 18.46
N ARG A 217 -3.78 6.37 17.21
CA ARG A 217 -2.90 7.50 16.90
C ARG A 217 -3.74 8.73 16.58
N LEU A 218 -3.50 9.80 17.34
CA LEU A 218 -4.08 11.13 17.16
C LEU A 218 -3.04 12.01 16.47
N SER A 219 -3.43 12.75 15.43
CA SER A 219 -2.48 13.57 14.67
C SER A 219 -3.18 14.80 14.09
N GLY A 220 -2.64 16.00 14.37
CA GLY A 220 -3.26 17.25 13.91
C GLY A 220 -2.76 18.48 14.66
N ALA A 221 -3.64 19.47 14.87
CA ALA A 221 -3.35 20.64 15.66
C ALA A 221 -3.09 20.27 17.13
N LYS A 222 -2.11 20.91 17.75
CA LYS A 222 -1.66 20.62 19.13
C LYS A 222 -2.82 20.61 20.14
N ALA A 223 -3.68 21.63 20.10
CA ALA A 223 -4.83 21.73 21.01
C ALA A 223 -5.84 20.58 20.79
N ALA A 224 -6.09 20.19 19.54
CA ALA A 224 -7.00 19.09 19.23
C ALA A 224 -6.48 17.74 19.73
N VAL A 225 -5.18 17.47 19.53
CA VAL A 225 -4.53 16.26 20.03
C VAL A 225 -4.56 16.20 21.56
N GLN A 226 -4.24 17.29 22.26
CA GLN A 226 -4.28 17.37 23.72
C GLN A 226 -5.69 17.15 24.26
N SER A 227 -6.69 17.81 23.67
CA SER A 227 -8.09 17.66 24.06
C SER A 227 -8.58 16.21 23.89
N ALA A 228 -8.28 15.59 22.75
CA ALA A 228 -8.65 14.20 22.48
C ALA A 228 -7.95 13.23 23.46
N THR A 229 -6.65 13.40 23.70
CA THR A 229 -5.89 12.57 24.65
C THR A 229 -6.51 12.63 26.05
N SER A 230 -6.84 13.84 26.54
CA SER A 230 -7.46 14.03 27.85
C SER A 230 -8.87 13.43 27.91
N ALA A 231 -9.66 13.62 26.87
CA ALA A 231 -11.02 13.06 26.78
C ALA A 231 -10.99 11.53 26.78
N PHE A 232 -10.08 10.91 26.01
CA PHE A 232 -9.96 9.46 25.92
C PHE A 232 -9.44 8.82 27.21
N ALA A 233 -8.50 9.48 27.88
CA ALA A 233 -8.06 9.05 29.21
C ALA A 233 -9.22 9.06 30.21
N LYS A 234 -10.00 10.13 30.25
CA LYS A 234 -11.13 10.28 31.18
C LYS A 234 -12.29 9.32 30.89
N THR A 235 -12.63 9.15 29.60
CA THR A 235 -13.85 8.41 29.20
C THR A 235 -13.60 6.91 29.08
N TYR A 236 -12.44 6.52 28.58
CA TYR A 236 -12.13 5.13 28.23
C TYR A 236 -10.97 4.55 29.04
N GLY A 237 -10.36 5.31 29.94
CA GLY A 237 -9.18 4.85 30.70
C GLY A 237 -7.93 4.64 29.86
N MET A 238 -7.85 5.29 28.68
CA MET A 238 -6.70 5.14 27.79
C MET A 238 -5.44 5.78 28.39
N GLN A 239 -4.32 5.12 28.22
CA GLN A 239 -3.02 5.61 28.64
C GLN A 239 -2.24 6.14 27.43
N THR A 240 -1.54 7.26 27.62
CA THR A 240 -0.67 7.83 26.60
C THR A 240 0.64 7.03 26.56
N MET A 241 1.03 6.60 25.38
CA MET A 241 2.33 5.96 25.15
C MET A 241 3.44 7.03 25.10
N ASP A 242 4.63 6.62 25.48
CA ASP A 242 5.85 7.40 25.20
C ASP A 242 5.98 7.67 23.69
N ALA A 243 6.53 8.83 23.31
CA ALA A 243 6.60 9.26 21.92
C ALA A 243 7.54 8.39 21.06
N ASP A 244 8.66 7.96 21.64
CA ASP A 244 9.62 7.11 20.93
C ASP A 244 9.08 5.68 20.79
N GLU A 245 8.49 5.14 21.86
CA GLU A 245 7.79 3.84 21.82
C GLU A 245 6.66 3.84 20.78
N ALA A 246 5.84 4.89 20.73
CA ALA A 246 4.78 5.03 19.76
C ALA A 246 5.32 5.08 18.32
N THR A 247 6.44 5.78 18.08
CA THR A 247 7.09 5.86 16.78
C THR A 247 7.60 4.48 16.34
N VAL A 248 8.25 3.75 17.23
CA VAL A 248 8.72 2.37 16.98
C VAL A 248 7.53 1.45 16.69
N PHE A 249 6.46 1.54 17.49
CA PHE A 249 5.25 0.73 17.31
C PHE A 249 4.64 0.93 15.92
N TRP A 250 4.31 2.16 15.51
CA TRP A 250 3.67 2.43 14.22
C TRP A 250 4.57 2.09 13.02
N LYS A 251 5.88 2.31 13.16
CA LYS A 251 6.86 1.86 12.17
C LYS A 251 6.84 0.33 12.06
N SER A 252 6.80 -0.38 13.19
CA SER A 252 6.79 -1.84 13.19
C SER A 252 5.50 -2.42 12.56
N ILE A 253 4.35 -1.76 12.73
CA ILE A 253 3.10 -2.11 12.06
C ILE A 253 3.24 -1.87 10.54
N ARG A 254 3.72 -0.69 10.13
CA ARG A 254 3.92 -0.33 8.72
C ARG A 254 4.85 -1.30 7.99
N GLU A 255 5.98 -1.62 8.61
CA GLU A 255 7.01 -2.51 8.02
C GLU A 255 6.74 -3.99 8.27
N GLN A 256 5.67 -4.34 9.01
CA GLN A 256 5.37 -5.71 9.45
C GLN A 256 6.53 -6.37 10.20
N THR A 257 7.21 -5.59 11.04
CA THR A 257 8.29 -6.03 11.94
C THR A 257 7.85 -6.11 13.40
N HIS A 258 6.60 -5.80 13.71
CA HIS A 258 6.01 -6.06 15.03
C HIS A 258 6.03 -7.55 15.33
N SER A 259 6.25 -7.92 16.59
CA SER A 259 6.35 -9.33 17.02
C SER A 259 5.19 -10.19 16.53
N TRP A 260 4.01 -9.63 16.45
CA TRP A 260 2.83 -10.29 15.90
C TRP A 260 3.02 -10.76 14.45
N PHE A 261 3.74 -10.01 13.58
CA PHE A 261 4.03 -10.42 12.20
C PHE A 261 5.20 -11.40 12.09
N ILE A 262 6.07 -11.48 13.12
CA ILE A 262 7.25 -12.32 13.13
C ILE A 262 6.89 -13.61 13.86
N SER A 263 6.67 -14.70 13.13
CA SER A 263 6.43 -16.01 13.69
C SER A 263 7.48 -17.00 13.22
N SER A 264 7.84 -17.94 14.11
CA SER A 264 8.70 -19.08 13.79
C SER A 264 7.96 -20.14 12.97
N ASP A 265 6.66 -20.25 13.11
CA ASP A 265 5.81 -21.12 12.32
C ASP A 265 5.61 -20.51 10.93
N GLN A 266 5.86 -21.28 9.90
CA GLN A 266 5.85 -20.85 8.50
C GLN A 266 4.43 -20.71 7.93
N THR A 267 3.49 -20.24 8.77
CA THR A 267 2.09 -20.10 8.40
C THR A 267 1.87 -18.92 7.45
N ALA A 268 0.84 -19.02 6.63
CA ALA A 268 0.47 -17.93 5.74
C ALA A 268 -0.05 -16.71 6.52
N LEU A 269 0.34 -15.53 6.07
CA LEU A 269 -0.25 -14.27 6.51
C LEU A 269 -1.41 -13.92 5.58
N TRP A 270 -2.60 -13.94 6.12
CA TRP A 270 -3.84 -13.58 5.45
C TRP A 270 -4.15 -12.11 5.67
N ARG A 271 -4.61 -11.46 4.60
CA ARG A 271 -5.14 -10.11 4.63
C ARG A 271 -6.61 -10.14 4.25
N LEU A 272 -7.46 -9.69 5.15
CA LEU A 272 -8.89 -9.49 4.92
C LEU A 272 -9.17 -7.99 4.84
N ALA A 273 -9.77 -7.54 3.75
CA ALA A 273 -10.30 -6.20 3.60
C ALA A 273 -11.83 -6.30 3.70
N LEU A 274 -12.39 -5.71 4.76
CA LEU A 274 -13.79 -5.83 5.13
C LEU A 274 -14.39 -4.44 5.36
N PRO A 275 -15.72 -4.28 5.33
CA PRO A 275 -16.34 -3.09 5.91
C PRO A 275 -15.87 -2.89 7.35
N SER A 276 -15.52 -1.66 7.73
CA SER A 276 -14.93 -1.38 9.06
C SER A 276 -15.85 -1.81 10.22
N THR A 277 -17.16 -1.79 9.98
CA THR A 277 -18.20 -2.16 10.95
C THR A 277 -18.43 -3.68 11.06
N THR A 278 -17.76 -4.49 10.27
CA THR A 278 -17.89 -5.95 10.36
C THR A 278 -17.54 -6.44 11.77
N ALA A 279 -18.41 -7.25 12.35
CA ALA A 279 -18.24 -7.80 13.70
C ALA A 279 -16.88 -8.54 13.87
N ALA A 280 -16.52 -8.81 15.11
CA ALA A 280 -15.37 -9.66 15.43
C ALA A 280 -15.52 -11.02 14.74
N LEU A 281 -14.41 -11.53 14.21
CA LEU A 281 -14.36 -12.85 13.56
C LEU A 281 -13.53 -13.78 14.44
N ASP A 282 -14.07 -14.95 14.71
CA ASP A 282 -13.32 -16.04 15.30
C ASP A 282 -12.71 -16.89 14.17
N LEU A 283 -11.43 -16.64 13.92
CA LEU A 283 -10.65 -17.39 12.92
C LEU A 283 -9.66 -18.37 13.58
N GLY A 284 -9.70 -18.45 14.91
CA GLY A 284 -8.70 -19.14 15.73
C GLY A 284 -7.36 -18.38 15.79
N GLY A 285 -6.82 -18.20 17.00
CA GLY A 285 -5.55 -17.52 17.23
C GLY A 285 -5.61 -15.99 17.18
N GLU A 286 -4.43 -15.40 17.25
CA GLU A 286 -4.29 -13.93 17.33
C GLU A 286 -4.62 -13.23 16.02
N THR A 287 -5.26 -12.07 16.14
CA THR A 287 -5.63 -11.19 15.04
C THR A 287 -5.01 -9.81 15.24
N LEU A 288 -4.60 -9.16 14.15
CA LEU A 288 -4.24 -7.75 14.14
C LEU A 288 -5.23 -7.01 13.24
N ILE A 289 -5.85 -5.98 13.78
CA ILE A 289 -6.88 -5.19 13.10
C ILE A 289 -6.38 -3.76 12.93
N GLU A 290 -6.46 -3.23 11.72
CA GLU A 290 -6.07 -1.87 11.36
C GLU A 290 -7.22 -1.14 10.63
N TRP A 291 -7.00 0.13 10.29
CA TRP A 291 -7.88 0.95 9.46
C TRP A 291 -9.32 0.98 10.00
N HIS A 292 -9.43 1.21 11.30
CA HIS A 292 -10.72 1.29 12.03
C HIS A 292 -11.59 0.03 11.89
N GLY A 293 -10.97 -1.15 11.69
CA GLY A 293 -11.66 -2.42 11.49
C GLY A 293 -11.69 -2.90 10.04
N GLY A 294 -11.29 -2.04 9.08
CA GLY A 294 -11.37 -2.34 7.65
C GLY A 294 -10.28 -3.26 7.14
N GLN A 295 -9.12 -3.31 7.77
CA GLN A 295 -8.06 -4.27 7.45
C GLN A 295 -7.84 -5.20 8.63
N ARG A 296 -7.88 -6.50 8.36
CA ARG A 296 -7.62 -7.52 9.38
C ARG A 296 -6.56 -8.49 8.88
N TRP A 297 -5.61 -8.75 9.75
CA TRP A 297 -4.54 -9.70 9.53
C TRP A 297 -4.80 -10.93 10.38
N HIS A 298 -4.58 -12.09 9.79
CA HIS A 298 -4.63 -13.37 10.48
C HIS A 298 -3.45 -14.23 10.04
N ARG A 299 -2.86 -14.94 11.00
CA ARG A 299 -1.83 -15.95 10.74
C ARG A 299 -2.40 -17.33 11.04
N GLY A 300 -2.20 -18.24 10.12
CA GLY A 300 -2.69 -19.60 10.30
C GLY A 300 -2.97 -20.31 8.99
N SER A 301 -3.25 -21.60 9.11
CA SER A 301 -3.70 -22.44 8.02
C SER A 301 -5.22 -22.32 7.89
N LEU A 302 -5.67 -21.36 7.08
CA LEU A 302 -7.07 -21.24 6.74
C LEU A 302 -7.36 -21.98 5.41
N ASP A 303 -8.54 -22.57 5.29
CA ASP A 303 -9.01 -23.04 3.98
C ASP A 303 -9.23 -21.82 3.05
N PRO A 304 -8.50 -21.73 1.93
CA PRO A 304 -8.59 -20.59 1.03
C PRO A 304 -9.97 -20.35 0.46
N LYS A 305 -10.76 -21.40 0.23
CA LYS A 305 -12.13 -21.27 -0.30
C LYS A 305 -13.09 -20.78 0.77
N ALA A 306 -13.01 -21.34 1.98
CA ALA A 306 -13.88 -20.95 3.08
C ALA A 306 -13.66 -19.50 3.51
N ILE A 307 -12.39 -19.07 3.68
CA ILE A 307 -12.10 -17.69 4.12
C ILE A 307 -12.48 -16.65 3.07
N LYS A 308 -12.33 -16.97 1.77
CA LYS A 308 -12.77 -16.08 0.69
C LYS A 308 -14.28 -15.96 0.64
N ALA A 309 -15.00 -17.09 0.72
CA ALA A 309 -16.46 -17.10 0.76
C ALA A 309 -17.00 -16.31 1.97
N LEU A 310 -16.37 -16.47 3.14
CA LEU A 310 -16.70 -15.70 4.32
C LEU A 310 -16.48 -14.20 4.08
N ALA A 311 -15.32 -13.79 3.59
CA ALA A 311 -15.04 -12.38 3.34
C ALA A 311 -16.02 -11.77 2.31
N GLN A 312 -16.37 -12.52 1.25
CA GLN A 312 -17.35 -12.09 0.26
C GLN A 312 -18.75 -11.95 0.85
N SER A 313 -19.20 -12.89 1.68
CA SER A 313 -20.50 -12.79 2.36
C SER A 313 -20.61 -11.59 3.30
N LEU A 314 -19.46 -11.10 3.79
CA LEU A 314 -19.34 -9.91 4.61
C LEU A 314 -19.12 -8.61 3.80
N GLY A 315 -19.19 -8.68 2.46
CA GLY A 315 -19.01 -7.52 1.58
C GLY A 315 -17.55 -7.11 1.37
N GLY A 316 -16.59 -8.00 1.63
CA GLY A 316 -15.17 -7.74 1.48
C GLY A 316 -14.44 -8.83 0.69
N HIS A 317 -13.13 -8.93 0.89
CA HIS A 317 -12.30 -9.97 0.26
C HIS A 317 -11.16 -10.40 1.18
N ALA A 318 -10.67 -11.63 0.96
CA ALA A 318 -9.51 -12.19 1.65
C ALA A 318 -8.45 -12.61 0.62
N SER A 319 -7.18 -12.43 0.98
CA SER A 319 -6.04 -12.86 0.15
C SER A 319 -4.88 -13.32 1.02
N VAL A 320 -4.07 -14.24 0.48
CA VAL A 320 -2.76 -14.55 1.06
C VAL A 320 -1.83 -13.40 0.76
N PHE A 321 -1.42 -12.68 1.79
CA PHE A 321 -0.50 -11.56 1.64
C PHE A 321 0.95 -12.02 1.57
N ARG A 322 1.35 -12.92 2.47
CA ARG A 322 2.70 -13.49 2.51
C ARG A 322 2.64 -14.97 2.89
N ALA A 323 3.42 -15.81 2.20
CA ALA A 323 3.65 -17.19 2.57
C ALA A 323 5.08 -17.57 2.16
N LYS A 324 5.74 -18.44 2.93
CA LYS A 324 7.09 -18.93 2.62
C LYS A 324 7.06 -19.83 1.38
N GLU A 325 6.09 -20.75 1.37
CA GLU A 325 5.80 -21.59 0.20
C GLU A 325 4.35 -21.34 -0.24
N LYS A 326 4.17 -20.99 -1.49
CA LYS A 326 2.86 -20.80 -2.08
C LYS A 326 2.50 -22.13 -2.74
N SER A 327 1.65 -22.93 -2.07
CA SER A 327 1.10 -24.12 -2.69
C SER A 327 0.31 -23.78 -3.95
N GLU A 328 0.16 -24.74 -4.88
CA GLU A 328 -0.67 -24.54 -6.08
C GLU A 328 -2.11 -24.14 -5.72
N GLN A 329 -2.63 -24.66 -4.60
CA GLN A 329 -3.95 -24.30 -4.09
C GLN A 329 -4.00 -22.84 -3.58
N MET A 330 -2.95 -22.34 -2.96
CA MET A 330 -2.82 -20.91 -2.60
C MET A 330 -2.68 -20.04 -3.86
N LEU A 331 -1.91 -20.48 -4.85
CA LEU A 331 -1.73 -19.78 -6.12
C LEU A 331 -3.02 -19.79 -6.95
N SER A 332 -3.75 -20.89 -7.00
CA SER A 332 -5.07 -20.94 -7.63
C SER A 332 -6.05 -20.02 -6.92
N SER A 333 -5.96 -19.92 -5.60
CA SER A 333 -6.77 -19.00 -4.81
C SER A 333 -6.46 -17.53 -5.05
N LEU A 334 -5.26 -17.20 -5.51
CA LEU A 334 -4.93 -15.83 -5.95
C LEU A 334 -5.53 -15.51 -7.33
N LYS A 335 -5.78 -16.53 -8.16
CA LYS A 335 -6.48 -16.38 -9.45
C LYS A 335 -7.97 -16.12 -9.29
N ASP A 336 -8.57 -16.56 -8.19
CA ASP A 336 -9.97 -16.28 -7.86
C ASP A 336 -10.11 -14.88 -7.23
N HIS A 337 -9.54 -13.84 -7.87
CA HIS A 337 -9.84 -12.48 -7.45
C HIS A 337 -11.35 -12.25 -7.58
N PRO A 338 -12.01 -11.58 -6.62
CA PRO A 338 -13.46 -11.39 -6.61
C PRO A 338 -13.95 -10.38 -7.67
N LEU A 339 -13.25 -10.29 -8.79
CA LEU A 339 -13.71 -9.51 -9.91
C LEU A 339 -14.98 -10.15 -10.49
N THR A 340 -16.02 -9.38 -10.65
CA THR A 340 -17.15 -9.79 -11.47
C THR A 340 -16.68 -10.08 -12.90
N ALA A 341 -17.38 -10.95 -13.62
CA ALA A 341 -17.03 -11.27 -15.01
C ALA A 341 -16.87 -10.02 -15.89
N ALA A 342 -17.66 -8.97 -15.62
CA ALA A 342 -17.55 -7.69 -16.31
C ALA A 342 -16.22 -6.98 -16.04
N LEU A 343 -15.74 -7.00 -14.80
CA LEU A 343 -14.45 -6.39 -14.44
C LEU A 343 -13.26 -7.15 -15.03
N VAL A 344 -13.33 -8.48 -15.12
CA VAL A 344 -12.30 -9.28 -15.79
C VAL A 344 -12.14 -8.86 -17.26
N VAL A 345 -13.24 -8.71 -17.98
CA VAL A 345 -13.22 -8.25 -19.38
C VAL A 345 -12.63 -6.83 -19.51
N ILE A 346 -12.96 -5.93 -18.59
CA ILE A 346 -12.41 -4.57 -18.59
C ILE A 346 -10.90 -4.62 -18.33
N GLU A 347 -10.45 -5.40 -17.36
CA GLU A 347 -9.03 -5.54 -17.03
C GLU A 347 -8.23 -6.13 -18.20
N GLU A 348 -8.73 -7.17 -18.86
CA GLU A 348 -8.09 -7.75 -20.05
C GLU A 348 -7.98 -6.73 -21.20
N ARG A 349 -9.04 -5.97 -21.47
CA ARG A 349 -9.01 -4.91 -22.48
C ARG A 349 -8.00 -3.81 -22.13
N LEU A 350 -7.95 -3.41 -20.88
CA LEU A 350 -6.99 -2.44 -20.38
C LEU A 350 -5.55 -2.94 -20.59
N ARG A 351 -5.24 -4.16 -20.19
CA ARG A 351 -3.92 -4.78 -20.40
C ARG A 351 -3.55 -4.80 -21.89
N LYS A 352 -4.45 -5.26 -22.74
CA LYS A 352 -4.22 -5.29 -24.21
C LYS A 352 -4.00 -3.91 -24.80
N SER A 353 -4.60 -2.86 -24.24
CA SER A 353 -4.39 -1.48 -24.70
C SER A 353 -2.98 -0.96 -24.38
N PHE A 354 -2.42 -1.34 -23.23
CA PHE A 354 -1.08 -0.92 -22.82
C PHE A 354 0.02 -1.87 -23.28
N ASP A 355 -0.28 -3.16 -23.36
CA ASP A 355 0.67 -4.22 -23.65
C ASP A 355 0.03 -5.31 -24.52
N PRO A 356 -0.16 -5.04 -25.83
CA PRO A 356 -0.87 -5.96 -26.73
C PRO A 356 -0.19 -7.32 -26.90
N LYS A 357 1.12 -7.42 -26.70
CA LYS A 357 1.89 -8.67 -26.85
C LYS A 357 2.25 -9.35 -25.52
N GLY A 358 1.87 -8.75 -24.39
CA GLY A 358 2.13 -9.34 -23.08
C GLY A 358 3.59 -9.26 -22.62
N VAL A 359 4.33 -8.23 -23.02
CA VAL A 359 5.73 -8.00 -22.59
C VAL A 359 5.82 -7.92 -21.06
N PHE A 360 4.81 -7.38 -20.39
CA PHE A 360 4.74 -7.25 -18.94
C PHE A 360 3.83 -8.30 -18.27
N ALA A 361 3.43 -9.34 -19.01
CA ALA A 361 2.54 -10.41 -18.53
C ALA A 361 3.29 -11.41 -17.63
N THR A 362 3.82 -10.94 -16.53
CA THR A 362 4.67 -11.72 -15.60
C THR A 362 3.92 -12.79 -14.80
N GLY A 363 2.60 -12.89 -14.94
CA GLY A 363 1.76 -13.78 -14.13
C GLY A 363 1.61 -13.34 -12.67
N ARG A 364 2.10 -12.14 -12.30
CA ARG A 364 2.12 -11.67 -10.90
C ARG A 364 0.73 -11.43 -10.31
N LEU A 365 -0.17 -10.90 -11.08
CA LEU A 365 -1.53 -10.56 -10.65
C LEU A 365 -2.61 -11.43 -11.32
N ILE A 366 -2.36 -12.14 -12.36
CA ILE A 366 -3.26 -13.11 -13.07
C ILE A 366 -2.76 -13.22 -14.51
#